data_340b703df600a449a7a431fb9373c090
#
_entry.id   340b703df600a449a7a431fb9373c090
#
_cell.length_a   1.000
_cell.length_b   1.000
_cell.length_c   1.000
_cell.angle_alpha   90.00
_cell.angle_beta   90.00
_cell.angle_gamma   90.00
#
_symmetry.space_group_name_H-M   'P 1'
#
loop_
_entity.id
_entity.type
_entity.pdbx_description
1 polymer ?
#
loop_
_entity_poly.entity_id
_entity_poly.type
_entity_poly.pdbx_seq_one_letter_code
_entity_poly.pdbx_strand_id
1 'polypeptide(L)'
;LSDDKALFLSDILPTAWQAAKNAQIQQGSSVAVYGAGPVGLLTIACARLLGAVEIFVVDHHPYRLHFAAARYGAIPINFDEDSDPAQSIIEQTAGHRGVDAVIDAVGFEAKGSTTETVLTNLKLEGSSGKALRQCIAAVRRGGIVSVPGVYAGFIHGFLFGDAFDKG
;
A
#
# COMPACT_ATOMS: atom_id res chain seq x y z
N LEU A 1 4.02 17.44 -24.51
CA LEU A 1 3.97 17.22 -23.06
C LEU A 1 4.73 18.35 -22.39
N SER A 2 4.15 19.00 -21.36
CA SER A 2 4.90 20.03 -20.61
C SER A 2 5.96 19.37 -19.72
N ASP A 3 7.02 20.12 -19.36
CA ASP A 3 8.11 19.61 -18.53
C ASP A 3 7.60 19.12 -17.16
N ASP A 4 6.63 19.83 -16.57
CA ASP A 4 5.97 19.41 -15.33
C ASP A 4 5.36 18.01 -15.41
N LYS A 5 4.79 17.64 -16.56
CA LYS A 5 4.24 16.31 -16.80
C LYS A 5 5.33 15.30 -17.17
N ALA A 6 6.35 15.73 -17.88
CA ALA A 6 7.45 14.87 -18.27
C ALA A 6 8.29 14.41 -17.09
N LEU A 7 8.41 15.25 -16.04
CA LEU A 7 9.15 14.94 -14.82
C LEU A 7 8.73 13.60 -14.18
N PHE A 8 7.45 13.30 -14.17
CA PHE A 8 6.93 12.06 -13.56
C PHE A 8 7.26 10.79 -14.35
N LEU A 9 7.66 10.92 -15.63
CA LEU A 9 7.98 9.79 -16.49
C LEU A 9 9.34 9.15 -16.19
N SER A 10 10.21 9.83 -15.44
CA SER A 10 11.57 9.36 -15.20
C SER A 10 11.65 8.25 -14.15
N ASP A 11 10.77 8.26 -13.13
CA ASP A 11 10.85 7.35 -11.98
C ASP A 11 9.48 6.96 -11.44
N ILE A 12 8.77 7.90 -10.81
CA ILE A 12 7.61 7.55 -9.97
C ILE A 12 6.42 6.98 -10.76
N LEU A 13 6.20 7.40 -12.00
CA LEU A 13 5.14 6.82 -12.83
C LEU A 13 5.51 5.42 -13.34
N PRO A 14 6.70 5.16 -13.89
CA PRO A 14 7.12 3.79 -14.23
C PRO A 14 7.12 2.85 -13.03
N THR A 15 7.55 3.31 -11.86
CA THR A 15 7.52 2.54 -10.60
C THR A 15 6.08 2.18 -10.22
N ALA A 16 5.16 3.15 -10.24
CA ALA A 16 3.75 2.93 -9.96
C ALA A 16 3.07 1.99 -10.96
N TRP A 17 3.38 2.16 -12.24
CA TRP A 17 2.88 1.28 -13.29
C TRP A 17 3.39 -0.16 -13.11
N GLN A 18 4.69 -0.32 -12.87
CA GLN A 18 5.29 -1.64 -12.64
C GLN A 18 4.69 -2.31 -11.40
N ALA A 19 4.49 -1.54 -10.30
CA ALA A 19 3.85 -2.05 -9.10
C ALA A 19 2.44 -2.59 -9.37
N ALA A 20 1.62 -1.84 -10.12
CA ALA A 20 0.28 -2.25 -10.50
C ALA A 20 0.28 -3.47 -11.44
N LYS A 21 1.25 -3.57 -12.35
CA LYS A 21 1.43 -4.74 -13.23
C LYS A 21 1.88 -5.97 -12.46
N ASN A 22 2.82 -5.83 -11.51
CA ASN A 22 3.29 -6.92 -10.64
C ASN A 22 2.16 -7.43 -9.74
N ALA A 23 1.25 -6.56 -9.32
CA ALA A 23 0.05 -6.90 -8.56
C ALA A 23 -1.03 -7.61 -9.41
N GLN A 24 -0.79 -7.80 -10.70
CA GLN A 24 -1.68 -8.46 -11.65
C GLN A 24 -3.11 -7.88 -11.66
N ILE A 25 -3.21 -6.57 -11.46
CA ILE A 25 -4.50 -5.88 -11.47
C ILE A 25 -5.16 -6.02 -12.84
N GLN A 26 -6.44 -6.36 -12.83
CA GLN A 26 -7.26 -6.52 -14.02
C GLN A 26 -8.68 -5.98 -13.81
N GLN A 27 -9.49 -6.04 -14.84
CA GLN A 27 -10.88 -5.59 -14.79
C GLN A 27 -11.64 -6.28 -13.65
N GLY A 28 -12.24 -5.49 -12.77
CA GLY A 28 -13.02 -5.97 -11.63
C GLY A 28 -12.21 -6.19 -10.35
N SER A 29 -10.88 -6.03 -10.35
CA SER A 29 -10.05 -6.22 -9.14
C SER A 29 -10.41 -5.25 -8.03
N SER A 30 -10.37 -5.75 -6.79
CA SER A 30 -10.29 -4.96 -5.55
C SER A 30 -8.83 -4.81 -5.13
N VAL A 31 -8.43 -3.60 -4.72
CA VAL A 31 -7.03 -3.25 -4.46
C VAL A 31 -6.90 -2.43 -3.18
N ALA A 32 -5.84 -2.65 -2.40
CA ALA A 32 -5.45 -1.74 -1.33
C ALA A 32 -4.05 -1.17 -1.61
N VAL A 33 -3.88 0.13 -1.39
CA VAL A 33 -2.59 0.82 -1.52
C VAL A 33 -2.21 1.42 -0.18
N TYR A 34 -1.13 0.95 0.39
CA TYR A 34 -0.54 1.48 1.60
C TYR A 34 0.49 2.55 1.25
N GLY A 35 0.27 3.77 1.77
CA GLY A 35 1.01 4.97 1.42
C GLY A 35 0.36 5.76 0.28
N ALA A 36 -0.07 6.99 0.57
CA ALA A 36 -0.62 7.96 -0.39
C ALA A 36 0.41 9.04 -0.78
N GLY A 37 1.68 8.67 -0.81
CA GLY A 37 2.74 9.49 -1.40
C GLY A 37 2.66 9.54 -2.93
N PRO A 38 3.62 10.20 -3.62
CA PRO A 38 3.59 10.33 -5.08
C PRO A 38 3.48 8.99 -5.81
N VAL A 39 4.24 7.97 -5.40
CA VAL A 39 4.16 6.62 -5.98
C VAL A 39 2.80 5.99 -5.71
N GLY A 40 2.31 6.05 -4.47
CA GLY A 40 1.01 5.46 -4.11
C GLY A 40 -0.16 6.10 -4.86
N LEU A 41 -0.20 7.43 -4.97
CA LEU A 41 -1.24 8.13 -5.73
C LEU A 41 -1.21 7.79 -7.23
N LEU A 42 -0.02 7.68 -7.83
CA LEU A 42 0.11 7.23 -9.21
C LEU A 42 -0.24 5.75 -9.37
N THR A 43 0.05 4.93 -8.36
CA THR A 43 -0.37 3.51 -8.35
C THR A 43 -1.88 3.38 -8.34
N ILE A 44 -2.60 4.20 -7.56
CA ILE A 44 -4.07 4.26 -7.59
C ILE A 44 -4.58 4.62 -8.99
N ALA A 45 -3.98 5.62 -9.64
CA ALA A 45 -4.33 6.00 -11.01
C ALA A 45 -4.09 4.84 -12.00
N CYS A 46 -2.95 4.17 -11.90
CA CYS A 46 -2.62 3.00 -12.72
C CYS A 46 -3.59 1.83 -12.47
N ALA A 47 -3.94 1.58 -11.21
CA ALA A 47 -4.90 0.54 -10.84
C ALA A 47 -6.27 0.79 -11.46
N ARG A 48 -6.76 2.04 -11.42
CA ARG A 48 -8.02 2.43 -12.10
C ARG A 48 -7.92 2.20 -13.61
N LEU A 49 -6.82 2.59 -14.23
CA LEU A 49 -6.59 2.41 -15.66
C LEU A 49 -6.58 0.92 -16.06
N LEU A 50 -6.07 0.05 -15.19
CA LEU A 50 -6.06 -1.40 -15.38
C LEU A 50 -7.41 -2.07 -15.07
N GLY A 51 -8.38 -1.33 -14.55
CA GLY A 51 -9.75 -1.81 -14.36
C GLY A 51 -10.13 -2.15 -12.92
N ALA A 52 -9.35 -1.74 -11.92
CA ALA A 52 -9.74 -1.89 -10.52
C ALA A 52 -11.03 -1.12 -10.23
N VAL A 53 -12.01 -1.78 -9.61
CA VAL A 53 -13.33 -1.21 -9.31
C VAL A 53 -13.43 -0.71 -7.87
N GLU A 54 -12.70 -1.32 -6.96
CA GLU A 54 -12.66 -0.94 -5.56
C GLU A 54 -11.20 -0.72 -5.15
N ILE A 55 -10.87 0.47 -4.64
CA ILE A 55 -9.52 0.81 -4.24
C ILE A 55 -9.55 1.45 -2.87
N PHE A 56 -8.93 0.80 -1.89
CA PHE A 56 -8.65 1.35 -0.57
C PHE A 56 -7.30 2.05 -0.58
N VAL A 57 -7.16 3.14 0.17
CA VAL A 57 -5.89 3.83 0.36
C VAL A 57 -5.66 4.10 1.84
N VAL A 58 -4.51 3.66 2.35
CA VAL A 58 -4.13 3.79 3.76
C VAL A 58 -2.96 4.77 3.88
N ASP A 59 -3.16 5.84 4.65
CA ASP A 59 -2.15 6.86 4.97
C ASP A 59 -2.54 7.55 6.29
N HIS A 60 -1.71 8.45 6.81
CA HIS A 60 -2.04 9.27 7.98
C HIS A 60 -2.21 10.76 7.65
N HIS A 61 -1.89 11.18 6.44
CA HIS A 61 -2.03 12.57 6.01
C HIS A 61 -3.43 12.83 5.43
N PRO A 62 -4.32 13.57 6.13
CA PRO A 62 -5.70 13.78 5.68
C PRO A 62 -5.79 14.40 4.28
N TYR A 63 -4.88 15.32 3.93
CA TYR A 63 -4.90 15.95 2.61
C TYR A 63 -4.60 14.97 1.46
N ARG A 64 -3.71 13.96 1.69
CA ARG A 64 -3.40 12.92 0.71
C ARG A 64 -4.57 11.97 0.51
N LEU A 65 -5.17 11.55 1.62
CA LEU A 65 -6.36 10.72 1.62
C LEU A 65 -7.54 11.41 0.92
N HIS A 66 -7.76 12.70 1.23
CA HIS A 66 -8.77 13.50 0.55
C HIS A 66 -8.50 13.61 -0.96
N PHE A 67 -7.24 13.85 -1.36
CA PHE A 67 -6.87 13.90 -2.78
C PHE A 67 -7.14 12.57 -3.49
N ALA A 68 -6.76 11.44 -2.88
CA ALA A 68 -7.00 10.11 -3.44
C ALA A 68 -8.51 9.83 -3.62
N ALA A 69 -9.31 10.18 -2.62
CA ALA A 69 -10.77 10.03 -2.68
C ALA A 69 -11.39 10.93 -3.76
N ALA A 70 -11.08 12.22 -3.75
CA ALA A 70 -11.67 13.19 -4.66
C ALA A 70 -11.26 12.98 -6.13
N ARG A 71 -9.99 12.59 -6.36
CA ARG A 71 -9.43 12.48 -7.71
C ARG A 71 -9.65 11.11 -8.35
N TYR A 72 -9.59 10.05 -7.55
CA TYR A 72 -9.59 8.67 -8.05
C TYR A 72 -10.73 7.82 -7.51
N GLY A 73 -11.58 8.37 -6.64
CA GLY A 73 -12.66 7.62 -6.00
C GLY A 73 -12.15 6.49 -5.10
N ALA A 74 -10.94 6.65 -4.52
CA ALA A 74 -10.42 5.68 -3.57
C ALA A 74 -11.11 5.82 -2.21
N ILE A 75 -11.24 4.72 -1.48
CA ILE A 75 -11.80 4.67 -0.13
C ILE A 75 -10.67 4.95 0.86
N PRO A 76 -10.68 6.11 1.55
CA PRO A 76 -9.59 6.49 2.42
C PRO A 76 -9.69 5.80 3.79
N ILE A 77 -8.56 5.38 4.34
CA ILE A 77 -8.41 4.86 5.70
C ILE A 77 -7.23 5.59 6.36
N ASN A 78 -7.51 6.31 7.44
CA ASN A 78 -6.50 6.99 8.23
C ASN A 78 -6.02 6.09 9.36
N PHE A 79 -4.78 5.61 9.29
CA PHE A 79 -4.25 4.69 10.32
C PHE A 79 -3.91 5.36 11.66
N ASP A 80 -3.97 6.69 11.78
CA ASP A 80 -3.91 7.38 13.08
C ASP A 80 -5.28 7.32 13.79
N GLU A 81 -6.38 7.09 13.05
CA GLU A 81 -7.76 6.97 13.55
C GLU A 81 -8.23 5.52 13.60
N ASP A 82 -7.69 4.67 12.73
CA ASP A 82 -8.01 3.25 12.62
C ASP A 82 -6.80 2.40 13.07
N SER A 83 -6.98 1.69 14.17
CA SER A 83 -5.91 0.87 14.77
C SER A 83 -5.57 -0.39 13.95
N ASP A 84 -6.51 -0.87 13.12
CA ASP A 84 -6.36 -2.05 12.26
C ASP A 84 -6.93 -1.83 10.85
N PRO A 85 -6.25 -1.06 10.01
CA PRO A 85 -6.66 -0.81 8.63
C PRO A 85 -6.90 -2.07 7.80
N ALA A 86 -6.14 -3.15 8.05
CA ALA A 86 -6.32 -4.39 7.32
C ALA A 86 -7.67 -5.05 7.64
N GLN A 87 -8.07 -5.07 8.91
CA GLN A 87 -9.37 -5.58 9.32
C GLN A 87 -10.51 -4.73 8.72
N SER A 88 -10.37 -3.41 8.76
CA SER A 88 -11.36 -2.49 8.16
C SER A 88 -11.52 -2.70 6.66
N ILE A 89 -10.44 -2.98 5.94
CA ILE A 89 -10.47 -3.35 4.52
C ILE A 89 -11.23 -4.68 4.33
N ILE A 90 -10.87 -5.70 5.11
CA ILE A 90 -11.50 -7.03 5.02
C ILE A 90 -13.00 -6.92 5.22
N GLU A 91 -13.46 -6.19 6.23
CA GLU A 91 -14.87 -6.01 6.54
C GLU A 91 -15.67 -5.32 5.44
N GLN A 92 -15.03 -4.45 4.68
CA GLN A 92 -15.65 -3.72 3.56
C GLN A 92 -15.62 -4.50 2.24
N THR A 93 -14.80 -5.54 2.12
CA THR A 93 -14.75 -6.36 0.89
C THR A 93 -15.87 -7.39 0.80
N ALA A 94 -16.26 -7.75 -0.41
CA ALA A 94 -17.29 -8.75 -0.64
C ALA A 94 -16.91 -10.10 -0.01
N GLY A 95 -17.79 -10.59 0.88
CA GLY A 95 -17.59 -11.85 1.61
C GLY A 95 -16.48 -11.78 2.66
N HIS A 96 -16.06 -10.60 3.09
CA HIS A 96 -15.04 -10.34 4.13
C HIS A 96 -13.74 -11.13 3.92
N ARG A 97 -13.31 -11.27 2.67
CA ARG A 97 -12.17 -12.11 2.30
C ARG A 97 -10.85 -11.35 2.12
N GLY A 98 -10.90 -10.02 2.12
CA GLY A 98 -9.78 -9.14 1.75
C GLY A 98 -9.75 -8.83 0.24
N VAL A 99 -8.80 -7.99 -0.16
CA VAL A 99 -8.66 -7.51 -1.54
C VAL A 99 -7.88 -8.48 -2.43
N ASP A 100 -8.09 -8.40 -3.75
CA ASP A 100 -7.37 -9.23 -4.73
C ASP A 100 -5.88 -8.93 -4.77
N ALA A 101 -5.52 -7.65 -4.61
CA ALA A 101 -4.13 -7.22 -4.64
C ALA A 101 -3.87 -6.11 -3.61
N VAL A 102 -2.66 -6.11 -3.05
CA VAL A 102 -2.19 -5.04 -2.17
C VAL A 102 -0.86 -4.49 -2.70
N ILE A 103 -0.72 -3.17 -2.66
CA ILE A 103 0.52 -2.50 -3.03
C ILE A 103 1.06 -1.76 -1.80
N ASP A 104 2.29 -2.08 -1.39
CA ASP A 104 3.02 -1.40 -0.35
C ASP A 104 3.91 -0.30 -0.97
N ALA A 105 3.40 0.92 -1.00
CA ALA A 105 4.10 2.09 -1.52
C ALA A 105 4.66 2.99 -0.39
N VAL A 106 4.93 2.41 0.78
CA VAL A 106 5.47 3.11 1.95
C VAL A 106 6.98 3.27 1.81
N GLY A 107 7.49 4.46 2.10
CA GLY A 107 8.92 4.77 2.10
C GLY A 107 9.55 4.65 3.50
N PHE A 108 10.77 5.19 3.64
CA PHE A 108 11.54 5.18 4.90
C PHE A 108 10.87 5.90 6.07
N GLU A 109 9.88 6.76 5.82
CA GLU A 109 9.18 7.53 6.84
C GLU A 109 8.01 6.77 7.48
N ALA A 110 7.95 5.45 7.32
CA ALA A 110 6.91 4.62 7.94
C ALA A 110 6.95 4.78 9.47
N LYS A 111 5.82 5.14 10.06
CA LYS A 111 5.67 5.13 11.52
C LYS A 111 5.68 3.68 12.01
N GLY A 112 6.74 3.28 12.69
CA GLY A 112 6.88 1.97 13.32
C GLY A 112 6.20 1.87 14.69
N SER A 113 6.27 0.70 15.31
CA SER A 113 5.97 0.53 16.73
C SER A 113 7.00 1.30 17.57
N THR A 114 6.70 1.53 18.85
CA THR A 114 7.62 2.25 19.76
C THR A 114 9.01 1.58 19.79
N THR A 115 9.06 0.24 19.77
CA THR A 115 10.30 -0.54 19.75
C THR A 115 11.04 -0.37 18.43
N GLU A 116 10.35 -0.45 17.30
CA GLU A 116 10.92 -0.24 15.96
C GLU A 116 11.47 1.18 15.80
N THR A 117 10.74 2.20 16.32
CA THR A 117 11.19 3.59 16.30
C THR A 117 12.49 3.79 17.09
N VAL A 118 12.61 3.17 18.28
CA VAL A 118 13.83 3.23 19.08
C VAL A 118 15.01 2.56 18.38
N LEU A 119 14.79 1.39 17.78
CA LEU A 119 15.82 0.64 17.05
C LEU A 119 16.26 1.38 15.77
N THR A 120 15.32 1.97 15.03
CA THR A 120 15.62 2.80 13.86
C THR A 120 16.43 4.03 14.24
N ASN A 121 16.06 4.72 15.33
CA ASN A 121 16.81 5.87 15.84
C ASN A 121 18.23 5.50 16.32
N LEU A 122 18.40 4.27 16.79
CA LEU A 122 19.71 3.71 17.15
C LEU A 122 20.49 3.19 15.95
N LYS A 123 19.94 3.29 14.71
CA LYS A 123 20.49 2.71 13.46
C LYS A 123 20.71 1.20 13.53
N LEU A 124 19.94 0.51 14.34
CA LEU A 124 20.01 -0.95 14.53
C LEU A 124 19.02 -1.70 13.63
N GLU A 125 17.97 -0.99 13.13
CA GLU A 125 16.99 -1.52 12.17
C GLU A 125 16.75 -0.55 11.01
N GLY A 126 16.52 -1.10 9.82
CA GLY A 126 16.45 -0.31 8.58
C GLY A 126 15.07 0.24 8.23
N SER A 127 13.97 -0.43 8.59
CA SER A 127 12.61 -0.02 8.19
C SER A 127 11.56 -0.68 9.06
N SER A 128 10.42 0.01 9.28
CA SER A 128 9.28 -0.60 9.96
C SER A 128 8.56 -1.60 9.06
N GLY A 129 8.44 -2.85 9.50
CA GLY A 129 7.65 -3.88 8.83
C GLY A 129 6.13 -3.76 9.04
N LYS A 130 5.64 -2.71 9.72
CA LYS A 130 4.22 -2.59 10.07
C LYS A 130 3.33 -2.52 8.82
N ALA A 131 3.71 -1.73 7.82
CA ALA A 131 2.95 -1.61 6.58
C ALA A 131 2.88 -2.96 5.83
N LEU A 132 4.02 -3.65 5.69
CA LEU A 132 4.06 -4.95 5.03
C LEU A 132 3.23 -6.01 5.75
N ARG A 133 3.24 -6.03 7.11
CA ARG A 133 2.36 -6.92 7.89
C ARG A 133 0.89 -6.64 7.62
N GLN A 134 0.48 -5.37 7.57
CA GLN A 134 -0.88 -4.97 7.23
C GLN A 134 -1.25 -5.34 5.78
N CYS A 135 -0.31 -5.22 4.84
CA CYS A 135 -0.52 -5.66 3.45
C CYS A 135 -0.82 -7.16 3.37
N ILE A 136 -0.03 -7.98 4.08
CA ILE A 136 -0.25 -9.43 4.15
C ILE A 136 -1.60 -9.74 4.82
N ALA A 137 -1.99 -9.01 5.86
CA ALA A 137 -3.26 -9.21 6.52
C ALA A 137 -4.45 -8.86 5.60
N ALA A 138 -4.38 -7.74 4.87
CA ALA A 138 -5.48 -7.24 4.04
C ALA A 138 -5.72 -8.02 2.74
N VAL A 139 -4.69 -8.69 2.20
CA VAL A 139 -4.83 -9.47 0.96
C VAL A 139 -5.64 -10.74 1.19
N ARG A 140 -6.48 -11.14 0.23
CA ARG A 140 -7.18 -12.44 0.28
C ARG A 140 -6.22 -13.62 0.07
N ARG A 141 -6.67 -14.81 0.37
CA ARG A 141 -5.96 -16.05 -0.02
C ARG A 141 -5.79 -16.13 -1.53
N GLY A 142 -4.60 -16.47 -1.99
CA GLY A 142 -4.23 -16.48 -3.40
C GLY A 142 -4.21 -15.08 -4.04
N GLY A 143 -4.19 -14.01 -3.24
CA GLY A 143 -4.02 -12.64 -3.72
C GLY A 143 -2.54 -12.27 -3.84
N ILE A 144 -2.25 -11.06 -4.30
CA ILE A 144 -0.89 -10.64 -4.61
C ILE A 144 -0.51 -9.41 -3.78
N VAL A 145 0.68 -9.44 -3.19
CA VAL A 145 1.30 -8.28 -2.54
C VAL A 145 2.47 -7.80 -3.41
N SER A 146 2.38 -6.58 -3.93
CA SER A 146 3.44 -5.90 -4.69
C SER A 146 4.10 -4.86 -3.80
N VAL A 147 5.42 -4.88 -3.70
CA VAL A 147 6.18 -4.05 -2.76
C VAL A 147 7.16 -3.14 -3.52
N PRO A 148 6.70 -2.02 -4.09
CA PRO A 148 7.58 -0.96 -4.58
C PRO A 148 8.18 -0.11 -3.45
N GLY A 149 7.68 -0.28 -2.22
CA GLY A 149 8.16 0.40 -1.02
C GLY A 149 9.64 0.15 -0.75
N VAL A 150 10.28 1.10 -0.09
CA VAL A 150 11.72 1.02 0.18
C VAL A 150 11.97 0.47 1.58
N TYR A 151 12.57 -0.69 1.64
CA TYR A 151 13.01 -1.33 2.86
C TYR A 151 14.53 -1.46 2.89
N ALA A 152 15.16 -1.11 4.01
CA ALA A 152 16.59 -1.27 4.21
C ALA A 152 16.87 -2.04 5.51
N GLY A 153 17.82 -2.98 5.46
CA GLY A 153 18.19 -3.79 6.62
C GLY A 153 17.24 -4.96 6.90
N PHE A 154 17.06 -5.28 8.18
CA PHE A 154 16.24 -6.41 8.62
C PHE A 154 14.83 -5.95 8.96
N ILE A 155 13.83 -6.78 8.64
CA ILE A 155 12.45 -6.62 9.10
C ILE A 155 12.22 -7.64 10.21
N HIS A 156 12.06 -7.16 11.44
CA HIS A 156 11.72 -8.02 12.57
C HIS A 156 10.21 -8.33 12.59
N GLY A 157 9.87 -9.54 13.03
CA GLY A 157 8.47 -9.96 13.17
C GLY A 157 7.72 -10.07 11.84
N PHE A 158 8.40 -10.52 10.78
CA PHE A 158 7.71 -10.87 9.54
C PHE A 158 6.77 -12.05 9.76
N LEU A 159 5.49 -11.88 9.43
CA LEU A 159 4.45 -12.89 9.63
C LEU A 159 4.50 -13.94 8.50
N PHE A 160 5.55 -14.76 8.50
CA PHE A 160 5.74 -15.77 7.47
C PHE A 160 4.62 -16.82 7.48
N GLY A 161 4.10 -17.16 8.68
CA GLY A 161 2.96 -18.07 8.81
C GLY A 161 1.71 -17.54 8.11
N ASP A 162 1.41 -16.26 8.29
CA ASP A 162 0.26 -15.62 7.64
C ASP A 162 0.44 -15.53 6.12
N ALA A 163 1.65 -15.20 5.66
CA ALA A 163 1.96 -15.19 4.24
C ALA A 163 1.81 -16.59 3.64
N PHE A 164 2.28 -17.63 4.35
CA PHE A 164 2.15 -19.03 3.92
C PHE A 164 0.69 -19.50 3.86
N ASP A 165 -0.15 -19.13 4.86
CA ASP A 165 -1.58 -19.49 4.89
C ASP A 165 -2.36 -18.84 3.73
N LYS A 166 -1.91 -17.71 3.25
CA LYS A 166 -2.55 -16.99 2.14
C LYS A 166 -2.13 -17.47 0.75
N GLY A 167 -1.04 -18.20 0.61
CA GLY A 167 -0.53 -18.80 -0.63
C GLY A 167 0.53 -17.97 -1.28
#